data_8e7ae04507a4d49be9f4dfd678032283
#
_entry.id   8e7ae04507a4d49be9f4dfd678032283
#
_cell.length_a   1.000
_cell.length_b   1.000
_cell.length_c   1.000
_cell.angle_alpha   90.00
_cell.angle_beta   90.00
_cell.angle_gamma   90.00
#
_symmetry.space_group_name_H-M   'P 1'
#
loop_
_entity.id
_entity.type
_entity.pdbx_description
1 polymer ?
#
loop_
_entity_poly.entity_id
_entity_poly.type
_entity_poly.pdbx_seq_one_letter_code
_entity_poly.pdbx_strand_id
1 'polypeptide(L)'
;MAKNTDKQIIDNLTDNFRGYTTLLRKIKQRVQVAQQRVIYAANEEMLRMYWDIGEMLQQNQDTDGWGKKNLQRLSVDLKNDYSEIKGFTVRNMQYMVQFFNEYNQELTMVKDADSSITKSVISQLDEYNFTLPIKHLGWTHNLILLQQVKDIRARYWYMVQSITSH
;
A
#
# COMPACT_ATOMS: atom_id res chain seq x y z
N MET A 1 22.24 -21.05 58.32
CA MET A 1 20.85 -20.87 57.81
C MET A 1 20.68 -19.61 56.95
N ALA A 2 21.37 -18.49 57.19
CA ALA A 2 21.22 -17.24 56.42
C ALA A 2 21.56 -17.33 54.90
N LYS A 3 22.59 -18.06 54.49
CA LYS A 3 23.02 -18.19 53.09
C LYS A 3 22.00 -18.80 52.15
N ASN A 4 21.05 -19.58 52.63
CA ASN A 4 20.04 -20.24 51.78
C ASN A 4 18.86 -19.29 51.48
N THR A 5 18.54 -18.40 52.40
CA THR A 5 17.48 -17.39 52.26
C THR A 5 17.86 -16.31 51.24
N ASP A 6 19.12 -15.82 51.30
CA ASP A 6 19.62 -14.81 50.38
C ASP A 6 19.68 -15.31 48.93
N LYS A 7 20.08 -16.57 48.72
CA LYS A 7 20.07 -17.18 47.40
C LYS A 7 18.66 -17.31 46.84
N GLN A 8 17.69 -17.68 47.66
CA GLN A 8 16.29 -17.84 47.25
C GLN A 8 15.64 -16.48 46.88
N ILE A 9 16.01 -15.41 47.58
CA ILE A 9 15.57 -14.03 47.26
C ILE A 9 16.16 -13.59 45.93
N ILE A 10 17.44 -13.80 45.68
CA ILE A 10 18.12 -13.45 44.43
C ILE A 10 17.53 -14.24 43.27
N ASP A 11 17.29 -15.53 43.39
CA ASP A 11 16.69 -16.37 42.36
C ASP A 11 15.27 -15.89 42.02
N ASN A 12 14.43 -15.57 42.99
CA ASN A 12 13.09 -15.04 42.81
C ASN A 12 13.09 -13.65 42.13
N LEU A 13 14.01 -12.78 42.48
CA LEU A 13 14.16 -11.46 41.85
C LEU A 13 14.61 -11.59 40.37
N THR A 14 15.51 -12.50 40.10
CA THR A 14 16.03 -12.80 38.76
C THR A 14 14.92 -13.36 37.86
N ASP A 15 14.12 -14.29 38.38
CA ASP A 15 12.99 -14.89 37.64
C ASP A 15 11.88 -13.85 37.38
N ASN A 16 11.58 -13.01 38.36
CA ASN A 16 10.64 -11.90 38.19
C ASN A 16 11.10 -10.91 37.12
N PHE A 17 12.40 -10.57 37.13
CA PHE A 17 12.98 -9.69 36.11
C PHE A 17 12.96 -10.32 34.69
N ARG A 18 13.27 -11.61 34.60
CA ARG A 18 13.16 -12.37 33.33
C ARG A 18 11.72 -12.44 32.83
N GLY A 19 10.76 -12.68 33.73
CA GLY A 19 9.34 -12.66 33.44
C GLY A 19 8.88 -11.31 32.88
N TYR A 20 9.27 -10.21 33.52
CA TYR A 20 8.98 -8.85 33.08
C TYR A 20 9.57 -8.55 31.71
N THR A 21 10.86 -8.81 31.48
CA THR A 21 11.52 -8.55 30.20
C THR A 21 10.91 -9.36 29.05
N THR A 22 10.52 -10.59 29.32
CA THR A 22 9.83 -11.45 28.34
C THR A 22 8.45 -10.90 27.99
N LEU A 23 7.67 -10.48 28.99
CA LEU A 23 6.36 -9.86 28.77
C LEU A 23 6.49 -8.54 28.01
N LEU A 24 7.42 -7.69 28.42
CA LEU A 24 7.66 -6.41 27.72
C LEU A 24 8.01 -6.60 26.25
N ARG A 25 8.86 -7.58 25.93
CA ARG A 25 9.21 -7.93 24.56
C ARG A 25 7.99 -8.39 23.75
N LYS A 26 7.16 -9.26 24.33
CA LYS A 26 5.92 -9.72 23.68
C LYS A 26 4.95 -8.57 23.41
N ILE A 27 4.79 -7.67 24.37
CA ILE A 27 3.92 -6.50 24.21
C ILE A 27 4.47 -5.58 23.10
N LYS A 28 5.78 -5.26 23.13
CA LYS A 28 6.41 -4.44 22.07
C LYS A 28 6.22 -5.06 20.69
N GLN A 29 6.45 -6.35 20.54
CA GLN A 29 6.24 -7.06 19.28
C GLN A 29 4.77 -6.97 18.84
N ARG A 30 3.81 -7.16 19.74
CA ARG A 30 2.38 -7.05 19.42
C ARG A 30 2.00 -5.63 18.97
N VAL A 31 2.56 -4.61 19.61
CA VAL A 31 2.36 -3.20 19.23
C VAL A 31 2.94 -2.94 17.83
N GLN A 32 4.17 -3.37 17.55
CA GLN A 32 4.78 -3.20 16.23
C GLN A 32 3.95 -3.85 15.12
N VAL A 33 3.49 -5.08 15.31
CA VAL A 33 2.63 -5.77 14.34
C VAL A 33 1.33 -5.02 14.11
N ALA A 34 0.72 -4.47 15.18
CA ALA A 34 -0.49 -3.68 15.06
C ALA A 34 -0.26 -2.39 14.27
N GLN A 35 0.81 -1.66 14.57
CA GLN A 35 1.18 -0.43 13.86
C GLN A 35 1.44 -0.69 12.37
N GLN A 36 2.19 -1.75 12.04
CA GLN A 36 2.43 -2.14 10.65
C GLN A 36 1.13 -2.43 9.90
N ARG A 37 0.21 -3.19 10.50
CA ARG A 37 -1.10 -3.48 9.88
C ARG A 37 -1.90 -2.21 9.59
N VAL A 38 -1.90 -1.24 10.50
CA VAL A 38 -2.57 0.05 10.29
C VAL A 38 -1.95 0.80 9.11
N ILE A 39 -0.62 0.85 9.04
CA ILE A 39 0.10 1.52 7.94
C ILE A 39 -0.23 0.84 6.60
N TYR A 40 -0.23 -0.47 6.53
CA TYR A 40 -0.57 -1.20 5.30
C TYR A 40 -2.03 -0.96 4.89
N ALA A 41 -2.97 -1.04 5.82
CA ALA A 41 -4.38 -0.79 5.54
C ALA A 41 -4.62 0.65 5.04
N ALA A 42 -3.98 1.64 5.66
CA ALA A 42 -4.07 3.03 5.22
C ALA A 42 -3.47 3.25 3.83
N ASN A 43 -2.34 2.60 3.53
CA ASN A 43 -1.72 2.66 2.20
C ASN A 43 -2.61 2.01 1.13
N GLU A 44 -3.16 0.84 1.42
CA GLU A 44 -4.07 0.14 0.51
C GLU A 44 -5.31 1.00 0.20
N GLU A 45 -5.94 1.58 1.21
CA GLU A 45 -7.11 2.46 1.05
C GLU A 45 -6.78 3.72 0.24
N MET A 46 -5.61 4.31 0.47
CA MET A 46 -5.14 5.45 -0.33
C MET A 46 -4.95 5.07 -1.81
N LEU A 47 -4.40 3.89 -2.09
CA LEU A 47 -4.23 3.41 -3.47
C LEU A 47 -5.58 3.16 -4.14
N ARG A 48 -6.57 2.62 -3.42
CA ARG A 48 -7.95 2.44 -3.91
C ARG A 48 -8.58 3.78 -4.25
N MET A 49 -8.50 4.73 -3.33
CA MET A 49 -8.99 6.09 -3.57
C MET A 49 -8.34 6.72 -4.82
N TYR A 50 -7.04 6.56 -5.00
CA TYR A 50 -6.34 7.10 -6.17
C TYR A 50 -6.72 6.38 -7.47
N TRP A 51 -7.00 5.09 -7.40
CA TRP A 51 -7.53 4.33 -8.52
C TRP A 51 -8.91 4.84 -8.93
N ASP A 52 -9.84 4.96 -7.99
CA ASP A 52 -11.21 5.44 -8.24
C ASP A 52 -11.21 6.86 -8.82
N ILE A 53 -10.38 7.76 -8.26
CA ILE A 53 -10.22 9.11 -8.79
C ILE A 53 -9.63 9.07 -10.21
N GLY A 54 -8.65 8.22 -10.46
CA GLY A 54 -8.05 8.02 -11.79
C GLY A 54 -9.09 7.58 -12.81
N GLU A 55 -9.96 6.62 -12.45
CA GLU A 55 -11.06 6.16 -13.28
C GLU A 55 -12.07 7.27 -13.56
N MET A 56 -12.54 7.97 -12.51
CA MET A 56 -13.47 9.10 -12.66
C MET A 56 -12.92 10.19 -13.57
N LEU A 57 -11.64 10.51 -13.43
CA LEU A 57 -10.99 11.51 -14.28
C LEU A 57 -10.86 11.03 -15.71
N GLN A 58 -10.51 9.76 -15.96
CA GLN A 58 -10.44 9.18 -17.29
C GLN A 58 -11.78 9.23 -17.99
N GLN A 59 -12.85 8.78 -17.33
CA GLN A 59 -14.20 8.81 -17.88
C GLN A 59 -14.68 10.22 -18.26
N ASN A 60 -14.26 11.23 -17.48
CA ASN A 60 -14.61 12.62 -17.76
C ASN A 60 -13.74 13.26 -18.84
N GLN A 61 -12.50 12.80 -19.04
CA GLN A 61 -11.66 13.29 -20.14
C GLN A 61 -12.21 12.96 -21.52
N ASP A 62 -12.97 11.87 -21.62
CA ASP A 62 -13.60 11.42 -22.85
C ASP A 62 -14.89 12.19 -23.16
N THR A 63 -15.35 13.08 -22.28
CA THR A 63 -16.53 13.93 -22.47
C THR A 63 -16.15 15.30 -23.06
N ASP A 64 -16.93 15.75 -24.04
CA ASP A 64 -16.74 17.07 -24.68
C ASP A 64 -16.73 18.23 -23.66
N GLY A 65 -15.66 19.02 -23.70
CA GLY A 65 -15.50 20.20 -22.85
C GLY A 65 -14.66 19.97 -21.56
N TRP A 66 -14.22 18.75 -21.27
CA TRP A 66 -13.30 18.52 -20.17
C TRP A 66 -11.85 18.81 -20.58
N GLY A 67 -11.31 19.91 -20.09
CA GLY A 67 -9.96 20.36 -20.46
C GLY A 67 -9.06 20.62 -19.25
N LYS A 68 -7.81 21.00 -19.54
CA LYS A 68 -6.77 21.30 -18.54
C LYS A 68 -7.23 22.31 -17.47
N LYS A 69 -8.11 23.26 -17.83
CA LYS A 69 -8.67 24.24 -16.89
C LYS A 69 -9.56 23.60 -15.84
N ASN A 70 -10.35 22.59 -16.21
CA ASN A 70 -11.23 21.89 -15.27
C ASN A 70 -10.41 21.08 -14.25
N LEU A 71 -9.34 20.44 -14.68
CA LEU A 71 -8.44 19.72 -13.77
C LEU A 71 -7.72 20.67 -12.79
N GLN A 72 -7.34 21.87 -13.25
CA GLN A 72 -6.78 22.91 -12.38
C GLN A 72 -7.79 23.38 -11.34
N ARG A 73 -9.03 23.67 -11.76
CA ARG A 73 -10.10 24.07 -10.85
C ARG A 73 -10.40 22.97 -9.83
N LEU A 74 -10.55 21.74 -10.27
CA LEU A 74 -10.76 20.59 -9.39
C LEU A 74 -9.64 20.45 -8.36
N SER A 75 -8.38 20.67 -8.78
CA SER A 75 -7.23 20.66 -7.86
C SER A 75 -7.33 21.72 -6.78
N VAL A 76 -7.83 22.91 -7.10
CA VAL A 76 -8.01 24.00 -6.13
C VAL A 76 -9.15 23.66 -5.17
N ASP A 77 -10.28 23.23 -5.71
CA ASP A 77 -11.48 22.93 -4.91
C ASP A 77 -11.20 21.78 -3.92
N LEU A 78 -10.59 20.68 -4.39
CA LEU A 78 -10.22 19.55 -3.53
C LEU A 78 -9.17 19.91 -2.45
N LYS A 79 -8.22 20.78 -2.76
CA LYS A 79 -7.25 21.23 -1.75
C LYS A 79 -7.88 22.15 -0.69
N ASN A 80 -8.90 22.91 -1.06
CA ASN A 80 -9.63 23.75 -0.11
C ASN A 80 -10.50 22.91 0.80
N ASP A 81 -11.19 21.90 0.26
CA ASP A 81 -12.09 21.04 1.01
C ASP A 81 -11.34 19.99 1.87
N TYR A 82 -10.19 19.52 1.39
CA TYR A 82 -9.38 18.48 2.02
C TYR A 82 -7.92 18.94 2.19
N SER A 83 -7.70 20.01 2.95
CA SER A 83 -6.37 20.64 3.16
C SER A 83 -5.33 19.68 3.73
N GLU A 84 -5.77 18.68 4.51
CA GLU A 84 -4.93 17.66 5.13
C GLU A 84 -4.37 16.66 4.12
N ILE A 85 -5.04 16.49 2.97
CA ILE A 85 -4.65 15.53 1.94
C ILE A 85 -3.79 16.22 0.87
N LYS A 86 -2.48 15.95 0.89
CA LYS A 86 -1.54 16.57 -0.06
C LYS A 86 -1.59 15.99 -1.49
N GLY A 87 -2.44 14.98 -1.72
CA GLY A 87 -2.50 14.22 -2.98
C GLY A 87 -3.17 14.93 -4.16
N PHE A 88 -3.87 16.05 -4.00
CA PHE A 88 -4.72 16.67 -5.02
C PHE A 88 -4.02 17.76 -5.86
N THR A 89 -2.73 17.58 -6.18
CA THR A 89 -2.09 18.39 -7.21
C THR A 89 -2.49 17.94 -8.60
N VAL A 90 -2.55 18.84 -9.57
CA VAL A 90 -2.83 18.51 -10.98
C VAL A 90 -1.93 17.37 -11.46
N ARG A 91 -0.63 17.44 -11.16
CA ARG A 91 0.35 16.42 -11.56
C ARG A 91 0.03 15.05 -10.92
N ASN A 92 -0.31 15.04 -9.63
CA ASN A 92 -0.63 13.79 -8.96
C ASN A 92 -1.94 13.18 -9.47
N MET A 93 -2.96 14.01 -9.77
CA MET A 93 -4.18 13.53 -10.40
C MET A 93 -3.94 12.95 -11.81
N GLN A 94 -3.01 13.52 -12.58
CA GLN A 94 -2.57 12.92 -13.84
C GLN A 94 -1.89 11.56 -13.64
N TYR A 95 -1.12 11.40 -12.56
CA TYR A 95 -0.55 10.10 -12.19
C TYR A 95 -1.61 9.09 -11.74
N MET A 96 -2.68 9.52 -11.09
CA MET A 96 -3.82 8.63 -10.77
C MET A 96 -4.48 8.09 -12.05
N VAL A 97 -4.68 8.95 -13.07
CA VAL A 97 -5.18 8.53 -14.39
C VAL A 97 -4.22 7.53 -15.05
N GLN A 98 -2.92 7.81 -15.02
CA GLN A 98 -1.92 6.91 -15.58
C GLN A 98 -1.92 5.56 -14.84
N PHE A 99 -1.98 5.59 -13.53
CA PHE A 99 -2.02 4.40 -12.68
C PHE A 99 -3.23 3.51 -13.00
N PHE A 100 -4.42 4.11 -13.10
CA PHE A 100 -5.63 3.42 -13.52
C PHE A 100 -5.48 2.81 -14.92
N ASN A 101 -5.09 3.61 -15.91
CA ASN A 101 -5.01 3.15 -17.30
C ASN A 101 -4.01 2.02 -17.50
N GLU A 102 -2.83 2.13 -16.92
CA GLU A 102 -1.76 1.13 -17.06
C GLU A 102 -2.17 -0.23 -16.48
N TYR A 103 -2.68 -0.24 -15.26
CA TYR A 103 -3.01 -1.50 -14.60
C TYR A 103 -4.39 -2.05 -14.97
N ASN A 104 -5.35 -1.19 -15.33
CA ASN A 104 -6.67 -1.66 -15.79
C ASN A 104 -6.60 -2.38 -17.14
N GLN A 105 -5.80 -1.90 -18.09
CA GLN A 105 -5.61 -2.57 -19.38
C GLN A 105 -5.01 -3.97 -19.24
N GLU A 106 -4.04 -4.12 -18.36
CA GLU A 106 -3.39 -5.40 -18.13
C GLU A 106 -4.30 -6.44 -17.49
N LEU A 107 -5.13 -6.00 -16.56
CA LEU A 107 -6.12 -6.86 -15.93
C LEU A 107 -7.15 -7.37 -16.93
N THR A 108 -7.51 -6.55 -17.91
CA THR A 108 -8.37 -6.95 -19.01
C THR A 108 -7.68 -8.00 -19.87
N MET A 109 -6.41 -7.79 -20.26
CA MET A 109 -5.62 -8.75 -21.05
C MET A 109 -5.39 -10.07 -20.30
N VAL A 110 -5.17 -10.01 -18.98
CA VAL A 110 -4.97 -11.19 -18.13
C VAL A 110 -6.28 -11.99 -18.00
N LYS A 111 -7.43 -11.33 -17.93
CA LYS A 111 -8.75 -12.01 -17.88
C LYS A 111 -9.07 -12.75 -19.18
N ASP A 112 -8.59 -12.25 -20.32
CA ASP A 112 -8.83 -12.83 -21.65
C ASP A 112 -7.84 -13.94 -22.01
N ALA A 113 -6.75 -14.10 -21.27
CA ALA A 113 -5.73 -15.13 -21.51
C ALA A 113 -6.04 -16.45 -20.79
N ASP A 114 -6.27 -17.52 -21.55
CA ASP A 114 -6.65 -18.87 -21.05
C ASP A 114 -5.44 -19.70 -20.56
N SER A 115 -4.58 -19.12 -19.71
CA SER A 115 -3.42 -19.80 -19.16
C SER A 115 -3.55 -20.09 -17.66
N SER A 116 -2.89 -21.17 -17.18
CA SER A 116 -2.87 -21.54 -15.74
C SER A 116 -2.23 -20.46 -14.86
N ILE A 117 -1.26 -19.71 -15.39
CA ILE A 117 -0.60 -18.58 -14.74
C ILE A 117 -1.61 -17.46 -14.54
N THR A 118 -2.45 -17.20 -15.54
CA THR A 118 -3.53 -16.22 -15.52
C THR A 118 -4.55 -16.50 -14.42
N LYS A 119 -4.96 -17.75 -14.24
CA LYS A 119 -5.89 -18.15 -13.16
C LYS A 119 -5.32 -17.89 -11.77
N SER A 120 -4.03 -18.12 -11.58
CA SER A 120 -3.35 -17.83 -10.31
C SER A 120 -3.29 -16.32 -10.00
N VAL A 121 -3.08 -15.48 -11.01
CA VAL A 121 -3.07 -14.02 -10.86
C VAL A 121 -4.48 -13.49 -10.61
N ILE A 122 -5.47 -13.95 -11.37
CA ILE A 122 -6.88 -13.55 -11.19
C ILE A 122 -7.41 -13.90 -9.80
N SER A 123 -7.03 -15.07 -9.25
CA SER A 123 -7.45 -15.47 -7.91
C SER A 123 -6.90 -14.59 -6.78
N GLN A 124 -5.92 -13.75 -7.09
CA GLN A 124 -5.31 -12.80 -6.15
C GLN A 124 -5.82 -11.37 -6.32
N LEU A 125 -6.71 -11.14 -7.30
CA LEU A 125 -7.33 -9.83 -7.50
C LEU A 125 -8.47 -9.64 -6.49
N ASP A 126 -8.50 -8.46 -5.89
CA ASP A 126 -9.64 -8.01 -5.10
C ASP A 126 -10.68 -7.30 -6.01
N GLU A 127 -11.73 -6.74 -5.40
CA GLU A 127 -12.79 -6.01 -6.12
C GLU A 127 -12.27 -4.82 -6.95
N TYR A 128 -11.11 -4.24 -6.57
CA TYR A 128 -10.44 -3.16 -7.29
C TYR A 128 -9.41 -3.67 -8.31
N ASN A 129 -9.35 -4.99 -8.51
CA ASN A 129 -8.37 -5.62 -9.40
C ASN A 129 -6.90 -5.33 -9.02
N PHE A 130 -6.60 -5.00 -7.76
CA PHE A 130 -5.23 -4.88 -7.31
C PHE A 130 -4.59 -6.25 -7.10
N THR A 131 -3.45 -6.48 -7.75
CA THR A 131 -2.61 -7.61 -7.40
C THR A 131 -1.90 -7.34 -6.07
N LEU A 132 -1.58 -8.40 -5.34
CA LEU A 132 -0.87 -8.32 -4.06
C LEU A 132 0.35 -7.40 -4.08
N PRO A 133 1.24 -7.44 -5.11
CA PRO A 133 2.41 -6.58 -5.12
C PRO A 133 2.08 -5.07 -5.14
N ILE A 134 1.07 -4.65 -5.90
CA ILE A 134 0.71 -3.23 -6.04
C ILE A 134 0.30 -2.63 -4.71
N LYS A 135 -0.56 -3.31 -3.96
CA LYS A 135 -1.13 -2.80 -2.72
C LYS A 135 -0.16 -2.78 -1.54
N HIS A 136 0.90 -3.55 -1.60
CA HIS A 136 1.94 -3.55 -0.57
C HIS A 136 2.99 -2.47 -0.75
N LEU A 137 3.04 -1.81 -1.90
CA LEU A 137 3.96 -0.70 -2.17
C LEU A 137 3.28 0.65 -1.89
N GLY A 138 4.05 1.60 -1.35
CA GLY A 138 3.59 2.98 -1.21
C GLY A 138 3.37 3.65 -2.57
N TRP A 139 2.55 4.69 -2.60
CA TRP A 139 2.23 5.46 -3.81
C TRP A 139 3.46 5.91 -4.59
N THR A 140 4.45 6.48 -3.91
CA THR A 140 5.69 6.94 -4.54
C THR A 140 6.45 5.83 -5.25
N HIS A 141 6.52 4.63 -4.66
CA HIS A 141 7.17 3.47 -5.28
C HIS A 141 6.42 2.99 -6.52
N ASN A 142 5.08 2.95 -6.44
CA ASN A 142 4.26 2.64 -7.61
C ASN A 142 4.50 3.63 -8.75
N LEU A 143 4.60 4.95 -8.46
CA LEU A 143 4.89 5.96 -9.46
C LEU A 143 6.29 5.82 -10.08
N ILE A 144 7.31 5.53 -9.27
CA ILE A 144 8.67 5.31 -9.78
C ILE A 144 8.67 4.13 -10.75
N LEU A 145 8.02 3.03 -10.40
CA LEU A 145 7.93 1.87 -11.26
C LEU A 145 7.17 2.17 -12.56
N LEU A 146 6.06 2.88 -12.50
CA LEU A 146 5.30 3.32 -13.67
C LEU A 146 6.14 4.18 -14.64
N GLN A 147 6.98 5.06 -14.11
CA GLN A 147 7.78 5.98 -14.91
C GLN A 147 9.06 5.34 -15.47
N GLN A 148 9.71 4.49 -14.69
CA GLN A 148 11.04 3.97 -15.02
C GLN A 148 11.01 2.60 -15.71
N VAL A 149 10.00 1.78 -15.44
CA VAL A 149 9.91 0.40 -15.94
C VAL A 149 8.74 0.26 -16.89
N LYS A 150 9.03 0.22 -18.19
CA LYS A 150 8.01 0.10 -19.25
C LYS A 150 7.40 -1.29 -19.33
N ASP A 151 8.22 -2.32 -19.18
CA ASP A 151 7.77 -3.71 -19.20
C ASP A 151 7.05 -4.06 -17.89
N ILE A 152 5.81 -4.50 -18.01
CA ILE A 152 4.96 -4.83 -16.86
C ILE A 152 5.50 -6.02 -16.06
N ARG A 153 6.04 -7.04 -16.72
CA ARG A 153 6.57 -8.24 -16.05
C ARG A 153 7.79 -7.87 -15.20
N ALA A 154 8.66 -7.00 -15.73
CA ALA A 154 9.77 -6.45 -14.98
C ALA A 154 9.26 -5.61 -13.80
N ARG A 155 8.19 -4.82 -13.99
CA ARG A 155 7.57 -4.02 -12.94
C ARG A 155 7.06 -4.90 -11.79
N TYR A 156 6.32 -5.96 -12.10
CA TYR A 156 5.85 -6.93 -11.10
C TYR A 156 7.01 -7.65 -10.38
N TRP A 157 8.07 -7.99 -11.12
CA TRP A 157 9.26 -8.58 -10.52
C TRP A 157 9.90 -7.65 -9.47
N TYR A 158 10.09 -6.37 -9.80
CA TYR A 158 10.61 -5.38 -8.84
C TYR A 158 9.69 -5.20 -7.62
N MET A 159 8.37 -5.20 -7.82
CA MET A 159 7.41 -5.13 -6.72
C MET A 159 7.56 -6.31 -5.76
N VAL A 160 7.63 -7.53 -6.29
CA VAL A 160 7.82 -8.74 -5.48
C VAL A 160 9.14 -8.69 -4.74
N GLN A 161 10.24 -8.33 -5.40
CA GLN A 161 11.55 -8.20 -4.75
C GLN A 161 11.51 -7.18 -3.59
N SER A 162 10.85 -6.05 -3.78
CA SER A 162 10.73 -5.02 -2.74
C SER A 162 9.97 -5.50 -1.50
N ILE A 163 9.01 -6.40 -1.67
CA ILE A 163 8.22 -6.97 -0.57
C ILE A 163 8.98 -8.07 0.16
N THR A 164 9.74 -8.90 -0.57
CA THR A 164 10.44 -10.07 0.00
C THR A 164 11.77 -9.71 0.66
N SER A 165 12.33 -8.53 0.38
CA SER A 165 13.62 -8.08 0.93
C SER A 165 13.50 -7.38 2.28
N HIS A 166 12.32 -7.33 2.87
CA HIS A 166 12.01 -6.74 4.18
C HIS A 166 11.44 -7.81 5.11
#